data_2dfb91dcfde043ceba3a15a226814b0e
#
_entry.id   2dfb91dcfde043ceba3a15a226814b0e
#
_cell.length_a   1.000
_cell.length_b   1.000
_cell.length_c   1.000
_cell.angle_alpha   90.00
_cell.angle_beta   90.00
_cell.angle_gamma   90.00
#
_symmetry.space_group_name_H-M   'P 1'
#
loop_
_entity.id
_entity.type
_entity.pdbx_description
1 polymer ?
#
loop_
_entity_poly.entity_id
_entity_poly.type
_entity_poly.pdbx_seq_one_letter_code
_entity_poly.pdbx_strand_id
1 'polypeptide(L)'
;TEDYTEMLLNISFTNEDDVIRMLVDGIDEKDFNITTVDEDGKAAGQVEIIGWLYQYYNTEPKNKAFAKKAKITKEEIPAVTQLFTPDWIVRYMVENSLGRMWVEGHPDDELKSKWKYYLDEAEQEESVQQELDKIKAEYATLKPEDIKLIDPCMGSGHILVYAFDVFMQIYENAGWSQRDAAQSIIQNNIYGLDIDDRAAQLSYFAVLMKARQYDRRILTRGIEPNVYAVQEGNGISRGQLKYFGAGLTDT
;
A
#
# COMPACT_ATOMS: atom_id res chain seq x y z
N THR A 1 -30.66 -8.64 3.12
CA THR A 1 -30.42 -7.66 4.21
C THR A 1 -30.92 -8.18 5.55
N GLU A 2 -32.07 -8.88 5.60
CA GLU A 2 -32.57 -9.48 6.86
C GLU A 2 -31.68 -10.58 7.40
N ASP A 3 -31.13 -11.43 6.54
CA ASP A 3 -30.24 -12.54 6.92
C ASP A 3 -28.96 -12.08 7.66
N TYR A 4 -28.34 -10.96 7.23
CA TYR A 4 -27.18 -10.40 7.89
C TYR A 4 -27.48 -9.78 9.24
N THR A 5 -28.66 -9.17 9.39
CA THR A 5 -29.10 -8.58 10.66
C THR A 5 -29.34 -9.65 11.70
N GLU A 6 -29.98 -10.77 11.32
CA GLU A 6 -30.19 -11.91 12.22
C GLU A 6 -28.86 -12.56 12.62
N MET A 7 -27.95 -12.74 11.69
CA MET A 7 -26.60 -13.25 11.96
C MET A 7 -25.84 -12.36 12.95
N LEU A 8 -25.87 -11.04 12.75
CA LEU A 8 -25.15 -10.09 13.64
C LEU A 8 -25.79 -10.02 15.03
N LEU A 9 -27.11 -10.14 15.15
CA LEU A 9 -27.79 -10.15 16.45
C LEU A 9 -27.53 -11.43 17.26
N ASN A 10 -27.13 -12.52 16.59
CA ASN A 10 -26.83 -13.79 17.23
C ASN A 10 -25.34 -13.95 17.63
N ILE A 11 -24.48 -12.98 17.29
CA ILE A 11 -23.07 -13.02 17.70
C ILE A 11 -22.99 -12.83 19.23
N SER A 12 -22.40 -13.81 19.90
CA SER A 12 -22.10 -13.77 21.33
C SER A 12 -20.62 -13.42 21.56
N PHE A 13 -20.34 -12.56 22.51
CA PHE A 13 -18.95 -12.25 22.92
C PHE A 13 -18.48 -13.14 24.08
N THR A 14 -19.37 -13.96 24.65
CA THR A 14 -19.12 -14.76 25.85
C THR A 14 -19.19 -16.26 25.62
N ASN A 15 -19.78 -16.69 24.50
CA ASN A 15 -19.86 -18.13 24.16
C ASN A 15 -18.53 -18.60 23.58
N GLU A 16 -17.96 -19.67 24.12
CA GLU A 16 -16.65 -20.23 23.71
C GLU A 16 -16.65 -20.74 22.27
N ASP A 17 -17.79 -21.19 21.77
CA ASP A 17 -17.97 -21.69 20.39
C ASP A 17 -18.31 -20.58 19.38
N ASP A 18 -18.37 -19.32 19.80
CA ASP A 18 -18.70 -18.21 18.93
C ASP A 18 -17.47 -17.65 18.18
N VAL A 19 -17.70 -17.15 16.98
CA VAL A 19 -16.66 -16.65 16.07
C VAL A 19 -15.77 -15.61 16.72
N ILE A 20 -16.32 -14.68 17.50
CA ILE A 20 -15.53 -13.64 18.19
C ILE A 20 -14.61 -14.26 19.23
N ARG A 21 -15.12 -15.22 20.03
CA ARG A 21 -14.32 -15.88 21.05
C ARG A 21 -13.25 -16.76 20.44
N MET A 22 -13.58 -17.54 19.41
CA MET A 22 -12.62 -18.35 18.66
C MET A 22 -11.51 -17.50 18.04
N LEU A 23 -11.82 -16.31 17.55
CA LEU A 23 -10.87 -15.35 16.98
C LEU A 23 -9.91 -14.83 18.08
N VAL A 24 -10.46 -14.43 19.22
CA VAL A 24 -9.67 -13.88 20.34
C VAL A 24 -8.76 -14.93 20.97
N ASP A 25 -9.25 -16.16 21.14
CA ASP A 25 -8.49 -17.24 21.79
C ASP A 25 -7.59 -18.01 20.81
N GLY A 26 -7.93 -18.01 19.52
CA GLY A 26 -7.23 -18.79 18.48
C GLY A 26 -6.08 -18.04 17.78
N ILE A 27 -6.02 -16.72 17.89
CA ILE A 27 -4.99 -15.91 17.25
C ILE A 27 -4.17 -15.21 18.33
N ASP A 28 -2.85 -15.40 18.30
CA ASP A 28 -1.95 -14.77 19.25
C ASP A 28 -1.94 -13.24 19.05
N GLU A 29 -2.10 -12.48 20.13
CA GLU A 29 -2.07 -11.00 20.11
C GLU A 29 -0.82 -10.46 19.41
N LYS A 30 0.31 -11.14 19.54
CA LYS A 30 1.57 -10.74 18.91
C LYS A 30 1.49 -10.70 17.38
N ASP A 31 0.63 -11.53 16.76
CA ASP A 31 0.46 -11.57 15.31
C ASP A 31 -0.22 -10.30 14.76
N PHE A 32 -0.96 -9.59 15.61
CA PHE A 32 -1.58 -8.30 15.30
C PHE A 32 -0.85 -7.10 15.91
N ASN A 33 0.21 -7.32 16.67
CA ASN A 33 0.92 -6.24 17.33
C ASN A 33 1.86 -5.53 16.36
N ILE A 34 1.37 -4.48 15.73
CA ILE A 34 2.12 -3.63 14.80
C ILE A 34 3.23 -2.82 15.48
N THR A 35 3.28 -2.79 16.81
CA THR A 35 4.27 -2.01 17.58
C THR A 35 5.46 -2.84 18.03
N THR A 36 5.54 -4.12 17.65
CA THR A 36 6.72 -4.95 17.90
C THR A 36 7.92 -4.36 17.18
N VAL A 37 9.07 -4.47 17.83
CA VAL A 37 10.36 -4.07 17.25
C VAL A 37 11.25 -5.31 17.18
N ASP A 38 12.14 -5.33 16.19
CA ASP A 38 13.19 -6.33 16.06
C ASP A 38 14.33 -6.11 17.07
N GLU A 39 15.37 -6.95 16.99
CA GLU A 39 16.55 -6.84 17.85
C GLU A 39 17.31 -5.52 17.69
N ASP A 40 17.18 -4.89 16.52
CA ASP A 40 17.77 -3.59 16.18
C ASP A 40 16.87 -2.40 16.59
N GLY A 41 15.70 -2.64 17.17
CA GLY A 41 14.74 -1.62 17.59
C GLY A 41 13.90 -1.04 16.44
N LYS A 42 13.90 -1.68 15.26
CA LYS A 42 13.06 -1.27 14.12
C LYS A 42 11.66 -1.88 14.23
N ALA A 43 10.68 -1.19 13.66
CA ALA A 43 9.31 -1.67 13.60
C ALA A 43 9.24 -3.00 12.81
N ALA A 44 8.82 -4.07 13.48
CA ALA A 44 8.74 -5.44 12.94
C ALA A 44 7.31 -5.97 12.86
N GLY A 45 6.32 -5.21 13.33
CA GLY A 45 4.90 -5.59 13.29
C GLY A 45 4.38 -5.69 11.85
N GLN A 46 3.70 -6.79 11.55
CA GLN A 46 3.20 -7.08 10.20
C GLN A 46 1.81 -6.47 10.02
N VAL A 47 1.75 -5.31 9.36
CA VAL A 47 0.48 -4.64 9.06
C VAL A 47 -0.30 -5.32 7.91
N GLU A 48 0.35 -6.16 7.13
CA GLU A 48 -0.24 -6.86 5.98
C GLU A 48 -1.05 -8.11 6.33
N ILE A 49 -1.05 -8.55 7.59
CA ILE A 49 -1.72 -9.80 8.00
C ILE A 49 -3.20 -9.83 7.61
N ILE A 50 -3.89 -8.69 7.70
CA ILE A 50 -5.29 -8.58 7.32
C ILE A 50 -5.47 -8.76 5.80
N GLY A 51 -4.52 -8.29 5.00
CA GLY A 51 -4.49 -8.54 3.55
C GLY A 51 -4.36 -10.03 3.22
N TRP A 52 -3.53 -10.75 3.95
CA TRP A 52 -3.42 -12.21 3.79
C TRP A 52 -4.70 -12.93 4.15
N LEU A 53 -5.36 -12.56 5.24
CA LEU A 53 -6.66 -13.11 5.64
C LEU A 53 -7.71 -12.87 4.54
N TYR A 54 -7.73 -11.69 3.94
CA TYR A 54 -8.63 -11.39 2.83
C TYR A 54 -8.34 -12.23 1.58
N GLN A 55 -7.09 -12.49 1.27
CA GLN A 55 -6.72 -13.40 0.18
C GLN A 55 -7.22 -14.83 0.44
N TYR A 56 -7.03 -15.35 1.66
CA TYR A 56 -7.54 -16.67 2.03
C TYR A 56 -9.07 -16.73 1.96
N TYR A 57 -9.76 -15.71 2.42
CA TYR A 57 -11.21 -15.59 2.29
C TYR A 57 -11.68 -15.70 0.84
N ASN A 58 -10.96 -15.11 -0.10
CA ASN A 58 -11.29 -15.13 -1.52
C ASN A 58 -10.88 -16.43 -2.24
N THR A 59 -10.18 -17.36 -1.61
CA THR A 59 -9.69 -18.60 -2.23
C THR A 59 -10.85 -19.48 -2.72
N GLU A 60 -11.88 -19.68 -1.94
CA GLU A 60 -13.03 -20.51 -2.33
C GLU A 60 -13.86 -19.88 -3.47
N PRO A 61 -14.28 -18.60 -3.40
CA PRO A 61 -14.90 -17.90 -4.52
C PRO A 61 -14.07 -17.95 -5.80
N LYS A 62 -12.76 -17.75 -5.72
CA LYS A 62 -11.82 -17.82 -6.84
C LYS A 62 -11.83 -19.21 -7.49
N ASN A 63 -11.72 -20.26 -6.70
CA ASN A 63 -11.74 -21.63 -7.18
C ASN A 63 -13.07 -21.98 -7.86
N LYS A 64 -14.20 -21.53 -7.29
CA LYS A 64 -15.51 -21.70 -7.89
C LYS A 64 -15.63 -20.98 -9.23
N ALA A 65 -15.13 -19.75 -9.33
CA ALA A 65 -15.17 -18.96 -10.54
C ALA A 65 -14.33 -19.59 -11.67
N PHE A 66 -13.15 -20.14 -11.34
CA PHE A 66 -12.30 -20.82 -12.35
C PHE A 66 -12.80 -22.21 -12.73
N ALA A 67 -13.53 -22.92 -11.85
CA ALA A 67 -14.08 -24.24 -12.15
C ALA A 67 -15.28 -24.21 -13.13
N LYS A 68 -15.97 -23.08 -13.23
CA LYS A 68 -17.11 -22.94 -14.15
C LYS A 68 -16.64 -22.72 -15.59
N LYS A 69 -17.44 -23.21 -16.56
CA LYS A 69 -17.19 -23.00 -18.00
C LYS A 69 -17.70 -21.66 -18.54
N ALA A 70 -18.39 -20.89 -17.70
CA ALA A 70 -18.97 -19.60 -18.06
C ALA A 70 -17.94 -18.46 -17.90
N LYS A 71 -18.21 -17.32 -18.53
CA LYS A 71 -17.40 -16.11 -18.33
C LYS A 71 -17.44 -15.65 -16.86
N ILE A 72 -16.36 -15.06 -16.40
CA ILE A 72 -16.28 -14.38 -15.11
C ILE A 72 -17.29 -13.23 -15.09
N THR A 73 -18.09 -13.15 -14.05
CA THR A 73 -19.05 -12.05 -13.85
C THR A 73 -18.41 -10.87 -13.13
N LYS A 74 -19.09 -9.71 -13.14
CA LYS A 74 -18.60 -8.49 -12.48
C LYS A 74 -18.36 -8.72 -10.97
N GLU A 75 -19.24 -9.47 -10.33
CA GLU A 75 -19.19 -9.77 -8.90
C GLU A 75 -18.04 -10.71 -8.53
N GLU A 76 -17.57 -11.50 -9.50
CA GLU A 76 -16.45 -12.44 -9.33
C GLU A 76 -15.08 -11.81 -9.60
N ILE A 77 -15.04 -10.65 -10.28
CA ILE A 77 -13.77 -9.97 -10.61
C ILE A 77 -12.88 -9.79 -9.37
N PRO A 78 -13.37 -9.26 -8.24
CA PRO A 78 -12.52 -9.09 -7.06
C PRO A 78 -11.85 -10.40 -6.60
N ALA A 79 -12.61 -11.48 -6.54
CA ALA A 79 -12.08 -12.78 -6.09
C ALA A 79 -11.04 -13.38 -7.05
N VAL A 80 -11.23 -13.25 -8.37
CA VAL A 80 -10.33 -13.85 -9.37
C VAL A 80 -9.10 -13.01 -9.64
N THR A 81 -9.14 -11.71 -9.42
CA THR A 81 -8.02 -10.79 -9.62
C THR A 81 -7.21 -10.57 -8.36
N GLN A 82 -7.74 -10.93 -7.19
CA GLN A 82 -7.03 -10.83 -5.94
C GLN A 82 -5.78 -11.71 -5.98
N LEU A 83 -4.63 -11.08 -6.11
CA LEU A 83 -3.32 -11.71 -6.08
C LEU A 83 -2.47 -11.02 -5.02
N PHE A 84 -1.93 -11.83 -4.14
CA PHE A 84 -0.95 -11.37 -3.19
C PHE A 84 0.44 -11.40 -3.84
N THR A 85 1.00 -10.24 -4.10
CA THR A 85 2.33 -10.16 -4.68
C THR A 85 3.36 -10.67 -3.66
N PRO A 86 4.18 -11.68 -3.98
CA PRO A 86 5.21 -12.16 -3.07
C PRO A 86 6.16 -11.06 -2.60
N ASP A 87 6.55 -11.08 -1.34
CA ASP A 87 7.37 -10.03 -0.70
C ASP A 87 8.64 -9.69 -1.50
N TRP A 88 9.34 -10.70 -2.02
CA TRP A 88 10.55 -10.46 -2.80
C TRP A 88 10.30 -9.68 -4.12
N ILE A 89 9.12 -9.87 -4.73
CA ILE A 89 8.73 -9.11 -5.94
C ILE A 89 8.42 -7.67 -5.55
N VAL A 90 7.67 -7.46 -4.45
CA VAL A 90 7.36 -6.12 -3.94
C VAL A 90 8.65 -5.36 -3.68
N ARG A 91 9.59 -5.97 -2.96
CA ARG A 91 10.90 -5.36 -2.69
C ARG A 91 11.67 -5.04 -3.96
N TYR A 92 11.78 -6.03 -4.86
CA TYR A 92 12.45 -5.83 -6.14
C TYR A 92 11.87 -4.65 -6.92
N MET A 93 10.54 -4.56 -7.00
CA MET A 93 9.87 -3.47 -7.72
C MET A 93 10.15 -2.11 -7.09
N VAL A 94 9.98 -1.97 -5.79
CA VAL A 94 10.11 -0.69 -5.09
C VAL A 94 11.57 -0.25 -4.99
N GLU A 95 12.49 -1.17 -4.68
CA GLU A 95 13.92 -0.87 -4.58
C GLU A 95 14.52 -0.43 -5.93
N ASN A 96 14.06 -1.03 -7.05
CA ASN A 96 14.54 -0.71 -8.40
C ASN A 96 13.71 0.34 -9.15
N SER A 97 12.71 0.94 -8.52
CA SER A 97 11.99 2.11 -9.04
C SER A 97 12.20 3.32 -8.12
N LEU A 98 11.48 3.39 -7.01
CA LEU A 98 11.60 4.46 -6.03
C LEU A 98 13.02 4.58 -5.47
N GLY A 99 13.57 3.45 -4.99
CA GLY A 99 14.91 3.42 -4.42
C GLY A 99 15.96 3.86 -5.43
N ARG A 100 15.89 3.33 -6.65
CA ARG A 100 16.80 3.70 -7.75
C ARG A 100 16.72 5.18 -8.08
N MET A 101 15.52 5.72 -8.27
CA MET A 101 15.32 7.15 -8.57
C MET A 101 16.02 8.03 -7.53
N TRP A 102 15.90 7.69 -6.25
CA TRP A 102 16.52 8.46 -5.18
C TRP A 102 18.05 8.38 -5.21
N VAL A 103 18.64 7.17 -5.22
CA VAL A 103 20.09 7.01 -5.13
C VAL A 103 20.83 7.38 -6.42
N GLU A 104 20.16 7.38 -7.57
CA GLU A 104 20.73 7.91 -8.80
C GLU A 104 20.89 9.43 -8.77
N GLY A 105 20.00 10.14 -8.07
CA GLY A 105 20.13 11.58 -7.82
C GLY A 105 20.95 11.92 -6.58
N HIS A 106 20.91 11.06 -5.57
CA HIS A 106 21.53 11.25 -4.26
C HIS A 106 22.34 10.00 -3.88
N PRO A 107 23.54 9.83 -4.47
CA PRO A 107 24.33 8.62 -4.27
C PRO A 107 24.65 8.36 -2.79
N ASP A 108 24.23 7.19 -2.29
CA ASP A 108 24.43 6.75 -0.91
C ASP A 108 24.53 5.22 -0.86
N ASP A 109 25.75 4.72 -0.66
CA ASP A 109 26.01 3.28 -0.62
C ASP A 109 25.48 2.62 0.67
N GLU A 110 25.39 3.37 1.78
CA GLU A 110 24.82 2.86 3.03
C GLU A 110 23.33 2.63 2.85
N LEU A 111 22.62 3.57 2.22
CA LEU A 111 21.20 3.43 1.92
C LEU A 111 20.95 2.27 0.95
N LYS A 112 21.72 2.15 -0.12
CA LYS A 112 21.66 1.03 -1.07
C LYS A 112 21.86 -0.32 -0.40
N SER A 113 22.76 -0.42 0.56
CA SER A 113 23.06 -1.67 1.27
C SER A 113 21.89 -2.23 2.07
N LYS A 114 20.88 -1.40 2.39
CA LYS A 114 19.64 -1.80 3.07
C LYS A 114 18.66 -2.52 2.15
N TRP A 115 18.85 -2.43 0.82
CA TRP A 115 17.93 -2.95 -0.20
C TRP A 115 18.47 -4.23 -0.85
N LYS A 116 17.95 -5.34 -0.38
CA LYS A 116 18.43 -6.68 -0.75
C LYS A 116 18.33 -7.00 -2.24
N TYR A 117 17.34 -6.44 -2.90
CA TYR A 117 17.01 -6.73 -4.31
C TYR A 117 17.35 -5.56 -5.24
N TYR A 118 18.03 -4.54 -4.74
CA TYR A 118 18.53 -3.44 -5.56
C TYR A 118 19.57 -3.98 -6.55
N LEU A 119 19.47 -3.57 -7.81
CA LEU A 119 20.41 -3.90 -8.86
C LEU A 119 21.24 -2.68 -9.22
N ASP A 120 22.55 -2.84 -9.20
CA ASP A 120 23.44 -1.81 -9.70
C ASP A 120 23.25 -1.60 -11.21
N GLU A 121 23.61 -0.42 -11.67
CA GLU A 121 23.57 -0.07 -13.09
C GLU A 121 24.60 -0.91 -13.86
N ALA A 122 24.17 -1.47 -14.99
CA ALA A 122 25.07 -2.13 -15.93
C ALA A 122 25.79 -1.10 -16.78
N GLU A 123 27.00 -1.46 -17.28
CA GLU A 123 27.72 -0.64 -18.26
C GLU A 123 26.85 -0.40 -19.50
N GLN A 124 26.80 0.86 -19.94
CA GLN A 124 25.98 1.31 -21.06
C GLN A 124 26.88 1.85 -22.18
N GLU A 125 26.32 1.92 -23.39
CA GLU A 125 26.95 2.66 -24.47
C GLU A 125 27.03 4.17 -24.13
N GLU A 126 28.08 4.84 -24.64
CA GLU A 126 28.35 6.25 -24.30
C GLU A 126 27.16 7.18 -24.56
N SER A 127 26.44 6.97 -25.67
CA SER A 127 25.24 7.77 -26.00
C SER A 127 24.11 7.58 -24.99
N VAL A 128 23.91 6.35 -24.49
CA VAL A 128 22.91 6.02 -23.47
C VAL A 128 23.34 6.59 -22.12
N GLN A 129 24.64 6.47 -21.79
CA GLN A 129 25.17 7.02 -20.54
C GLN A 129 24.96 8.54 -20.44
N GLN A 130 25.18 9.28 -21.53
CA GLN A 130 24.95 10.73 -21.56
C GLN A 130 23.47 11.10 -21.28
N GLU A 131 22.52 10.30 -21.75
CA GLU A 131 21.09 10.52 -21.45
C GLU A 131 20.77 10.16 -19.99
N LEU A 132 21.31 9.06 -19.47
CA LEU A 132 21.17 8.68 -18.06
C LEU A 132 21.74 9.75 -17.13
N ASP A 133 22.88 10.33 -17.45
CA ASP A 133 23.50 11.39 -16.66
C ASP A 133 22.63 12.66 -16.58
N LYS A 134 21.89 12.99 -17.66
CA LYS A 134 20.91 14.08 -17.64
C LYS A 134 19.75 13.74 -16.68
N ILE A 135 19.21 12.52 -16.77
CA ILE A 135 18.13 12.05 -15.88
C ILE A 135 18.58 12.08 -14.41
N LYS A 136 19.82 11.60 -14.13
CA LYS A 136 20.39 11.65 -12.78
C LYS A 136 20.54 13.09 -12.27
N ALA A 137 20.92 14.02 -13.15
CA ALA A 137 21.00 15.44 -12.79
C ALA A 137 19.60 16.02 -12.45
N GLU A 138 18.55 15.60 -13.12
CA GLU A 138 17.18 15.96 -12.76
C GLU A 138 16.80 15.35 -11.39
N TYR A 139 17.06 14.07 -11.17
CA TYR A 139 16.80 13.40 -9.90
C TYR A 139 17.54 14.04 -8.72
N ALA A 140 18.74 14.57 -8.93
CA ALA A 140 19.51 15.28 -7.91
C ALA A 140 18.83 16.56 -7.41
N THR A 141 17.86 17.10 -8.14
CA THR A 141 17.10 18.29 -7.72
C THR A 141 15.85 17.95 -6.90
N LEU A 142 15.43 16.68 -6.87
CA LEU A 142 14.22 16.25 -6.18
C LEU A 142 14.42 16.25 -4.66
N LYS A 143 13.37 16.65 -3.97
CA LYS A 143 13.24 16.44 -2.53
C LYS A 143 12.36 15.22 -2.26
N PRO A 144 12.44 14.60 -1.08
CA PRO A 144 11.60 13.44 -0.77
C PRO A 144 10.10 13.69 -1.02
N GLU A 145 9.59 14.87 -0.70
CA GLU A 145 8.18 15.24 -0.86
C GLU A 145 7.73 15.44 -2.31
N ASP A 146 8.66 15.58 -3.25
CA ASP A 146 8.35 15.77 -4.67
C ASP A 146 8.06 14.43 -5.37
N ILE A 147 8.57 13.31 -4.82
CA ILE A 147 8.45 11.99 -5.42
C ILE A 147 7.07 11.41 -5.11
N LYS A 148 6.37 10.96 -6.15
CA LYS A 148 5.05 10.34 -6.03
C LYS A 148 5.07 8.93 -6.56
N LEU A 149 4.58 7.99 -5.76
CA LEU A 149 4.39 6.59 -6.12
C LEU A 149 2.91 6.30 -6.17
N ILE A 150 2.44 5.76 -7.28
CA ILE A 150 1.07 5.28 -7.42
C ILE A 150 1.05 3.78 -7.73
N ASP A 151 0.21 3.05 -6.99
CA ASP A 151 -0.19 1.69 -7.35
C ASP A 151 -1.64 1.71 -7.82
N PRO A 152 -1.89 1.56 -9.14
CA PRO A 152 -3.23 1.64 -9.70
C PRO A 152 -4.06 0.37 -9.51
N CYS A 153 -3.49 -0.70 -8.95
CA CYS A 153 -4.13 -1.99 -8.67
C CYS A 153 -3.64 -2.53 -7.32
N MET A 154 -3.72 -1.70 -6.28
CA MET A 154 -3.02 -1.87 -5.02
C MET A 154 -3.41 -3.10 -4.20
N GLY A 155 -4.57 -3.73 -4.48
CA GLY A 155 -5.09 -4.81 -3.66
C GLY A 155 -5.19 -4.40 -2.19
N SER A 156 -4.63 -5.20 -1.30
CA SER A 156 -4.57 -4.89 0.14
C SER A 156 -3.35 -4.02 0.54
N GLY A 157 -2.62 -3.45 -0.42
CA GLY A 157 -1.64 -2.39 -0.18
C GLY A 157 -0.20 -2.82 0.07
N HIS A 158 0.20 -4.04 -0.31
CA HIS A 158 1.57 -4.53 -0.06
C HIS A 158 2.66 -3.66 -0.62
N ILE A 159 2.50 -3.22 -1.90
CA ILE A 159 3.47 -2.34 -2.55
C ILE A 159 3.53 -1.01 -1.82
N LEU A 160 2.37 -0.45 -1.43
CA LEU A 160 2.30 0.83 -0.72
C LEU A 160 2.94 0.76 0.67
N VAL A 161 2.73 -0.34 1.40
CA VAL A 161 3.32 -0.55 2.74
C VAL A 161 4.84 -0.65 2.66
N TYR A 162 5.38 -1.40 1.70
CA TYR A 162 6.83 -1.48 1.53
C TYR A 162 7.42 -0.18 0.95
N ALA A 163 6.71 0.48 0.03
CA ALA A 163 7.11 1.80 -0.45
C ALA A 163 7.20 2.82 0.69
N PHE A 164 6.29 2.73 1.68
CA PHE A 164 6.36 3.55 2.88
C PHE A 164 7.69 3.35 3.63
N ASP A 165 8.17 2.11 3.78
CA ASP A 165 9.46 1.82 4.43
C ASP A 165 10.64 2.41 3.65
N VAL A 166 10.62 2.31 2.33
CA VAL A 166 11.67 2.90 1.48
C VAL A 166 11.63 4.43 1.54
N PHE A 167 10.44 5.03 1.47
CA PHE A 167 10.31 6.48 1.68
C PHE A 167 10.80 6.91 3.07
N MET A 168 10.47 6.18 4.12
CA MET A 168 10.95 6.48 5.46
C MET A 168 12.48 6.54 5.51
N GLN A 169 13.15 5.58 4.90
CA GLN A 169 14.61 5.56 4.81
C GLN A 169 15.15 6.74 4.01
N ILE A 170 14.49 7.12 2.92
CA ILE A 170 14.83 8.30 2.12
C ILE A 170 14.69 9.59 2.94
N TYR A 171 13.58 9.74 3.66
CA TYR A 171 13.34 10.91 4.51
C TYR A 171 14.33 11.01 5.68
N GLU A 172 14.64 9.87 6.33
CA GLU A 172 15.65 9.82 7.38
C GLU A 172 17.04 10.20 6.84
N ASN A 173 17.40 9.70 5.67
CA ASN A 173 18.65 10.06 4.97
C ASN A 173 18.70 11.56 4.65
N ALA A 174 17.56 12.16 4.31
CA ALA A 174 17.41 13.60 4.10
C ALA A 174 17.33 14.43 5.41
N GLY A 175 17.44 13.79 6.59
CA GLY A 175 17.49 14.44 7.89
C GLY A 175 16.16 14.75 8.54
N TRP A 176 15.05 14.15 8.07
CA TRP A 176 13.73 14.33 8.66
C TRP A 176 13.55 13.49 9.94
N SER A 177 12.68 13.95 10.85
CA SER A 177 12.23 13.12 11.95
C SER A 177 11.25 12.06 11.44
N GLN A 178 11.27 10.86 12.01
CA GLN A 178 10.36 9.76 11.62
C GLN A 178 8.89 10.18 11.66
N ARG A 179 8.51 10.96 12.67
CA ARG A 179 7.15 11.45 12.83
C ARG A 179 6.73 12.38 11.69
N ASP A 180 7.56 13.34 11.34
CA ASP A 180 7.24 14.32 10.30
C ASP A 180 7.32 13.68 8.92
N ALA A 181 8.28 12.76 8.72
CA ALA A 181 8.37 11.91 7.54
C ALA A 181 7.10 11.06 7.32
N ALA A 182 6.60 10.39 8.37
CA ALA A 182 5.39 9.57 8.27
C ALA A 182 4.17 10.38 7.82
N GLN A 183 4.03 11.61 8.29
CA GLN A 183 2.95 12.51 7.88
C GLN A 183 3.11 12.93 6.41
N SER A 184 4.32 13.33 6.03
CA SER A 184 4.62 13.75 4.65
C SER A 184 4.42 12.61 3.66
N ILE A 185 4.84 11.39 3.99
CA ILE A 185 4.69 10.22 3.13
C ILE A 185 3.22 9.97 2.78
N ILE A 186 2.33 10.00 3.77
CA ILE A 186 0.89 9.81 3.54
C ILE A 186 0.30 10.93 2.68
N GLN A 187 0.68 12.18 2.94
CA GLN A 187 0.08 13.33 2.28
C GLN A 187 0.60 13.52 0.86
N ASN A 188 1.88 13.24 0.63
CA ASN A 188 2.57 13.70 -0.59
C ASN A 188 3.07 12.58 -1.49
N ASN A 189 3.39 11.39 -0.97
CA ASN A 189 4.18 10.42 -1.71
C ASN A 189 3.40 9.18 -2.18
N ILE A 190 2.47 8.66 -1.36
CA ILE A 190 1.82 7.38 -1.61
C ILE A 190 0.41 7.59 -2.12
N TYR A 191 0.12 6.96 -3.26
CA TYR A 191 -1.19 6.96 -3.91
C TYR A 191 -1.57 5.52 -4.29
N GLY A 192 -2.83 5.15 -4.08
CA GLY A 192 -3.32 3.83 -4.42
C GLY A 192 -4.74 3.84 -4.98
N LEU A 193 -4.98 3.00 -5.97
CA LEU A 193 -6.30 2.78 -6.55
C LEU A 193 -6.59 1.28 -6.61
N ASP A 194 -7.82 0.90 -6.37
CA ASP A 194 -8.31 -0.45 -6.65
C ASP A 194 -9.76 -0.42 -7.11
N ILE A 195 -10.19 -1.44 -7.84
CA ILE A 195 -11.59 -1.60 -8.26
C ILE A 195 -12.45 -2.21 -7.16
N ASP A 196 -11.83 -2.93 -6.20
CA ASP A 196 -12.51 -3.56 -5.08
C ASP A 196 -12.53 -2.62 -3.86
N ASP A 197 -13.73 -2.18 -3.45
CA ASP A 197 -13.93 -1.34 -2.28
C ASP A 197 -13.33 -1.93 -1.00
N ARG A 198 -13.37 -3.26 -0.83
CA ARG A 198 -12.82 -3.95 0.34
C ARG A 198 -11.30 -3.95 0.34
N ALA A 199 -10.71 -4.20 -0.83
CA ALA A 199 -9.26 -4.11 -0.99
C ALA A 199 -8.77 -2.69 -0.69
N ALA A 200 -9.47 -1.67 -1.19
CA ALA A 200 -9.15 -0.28 -0.90
C ALA A 200 -9.24 0.06 0.59
N GLN A 201 -10.28 -0.42 1.30
CA GLN A 201 -10.40 -0.24 2.75
C GLN A 201 -9.27 -0.92 3.52
N LEU A 202 -8.88 -2.13 3.11
CA LEU A 202 -7.76 -2.85 3.72
C LEU A 202 -6.42 -2.13 3.49
N SER A 203 -6.19 -1.66 2.27
CA SER A 203 -4.99 -0.88 1.94
C SER A 203 -4.93 0.44 2.71
N TYR A 204 -6.06 1.15 2.81
CA TYR A 204 -6.17 2.36 3.62
C TYR A 204 -5.80 2.08 5.08
N PHE A 205 -6.34 1.02 5.65
CA PHE A 205 -6.02 0.59 7.00
C PHE A 205 -4.53 0.23 7.14
N ALA A 206 -3.98 -0.56 6.21
CA ALA A 206 -2.59 -1.00 6.26
C ALA A 206 -1.61 0.18 6.20
N VAL A 207 -1.84 1.14 5.30
CA VAL A 207 -1.01 2.35 5.18
C VAL A 207 -1.08 3.21 6.45
N LEU A 208 -2.28 3.39 7.05
CA LEU A 208 -2.42 4.10 8.32
C LEU A 208 -1.73 3.39 9.48
N MET A 209 -1.85 2.06 9.55
CA MET A 209 -1.17 1.29 10.60
C MET A 209 0.35 1.32 10.41
N LYS A 210 0.83 1.32 9.17
CA LYS A 210 2.24 1.51 8.87
C LYS A 210 2.76 2.86 9.37
N ALA A 211 2.06 3.93 9.06
CA ALA A 211 2.40 5.27 9.55
C ALA A 211 2.33 5.37 11.10
N ARG A 212 1.39 4.64 11.72
CA ARG A 212 1.27 4.62 13.18
C ARG A 212 2.50 3.99 13.87
N GLN A 213 3.25 3.14 13.22
CA GLN A 213 4.50 2.61 13.76
C GLN A 213 5.52 3.75 14.06
N TYR A 214 5.46 4.83 13.28
CA TYR A 214 6.36 5.98 13.38
C TYR A 214 5.73 7.21 14.06
N ASP A 215 4.41 7.41 13.91
CA ASP A 215 3.67 8.48 14.60
C ASP A 215 2.44 7.91 15.33
N ARG A 216 2.55 7.71 16.65
CA ARG A 216 1.48 7.18 17.50
C ARG A 216 0.18 7.99 17.44
N ARG A 217 0.23 9.25 17.03
CA ARG A 217 -0.92 10.17 16.96
C ARG A 217 -1.46 10.35 15.55
N ILE A 218 -0.96 9.64 14.55
CA ILE A 218 -1.34 9.83 13.14
C ILE A 218 -2.86 9.77 12.93
N LEU A 219 -3.55 8.84 13.61
CA LEU A 219 -5.01 8.66 13.52
C LEU A 219 -5.83 9.85 14.07
N THR A 220 -5.23 10.70 14.89
CA THR A 220 -5.92 11.87 15.50
C THR A 220 -5.56 13.18 14.80
N ARG A 221 -4.73 13.15 13.77
CA ARG A 221 -4.27 14.37 13.07
C ARG A 221 -5.19 14.81 11.94
N GLY A 222 -6.18 13.99 11.54
CA GLY A 222 -7.03 14.27 10.40
C GLY A 222 -6.29 14.14 9.06
N ILE A 223 -5.18 13.38 9.03
CA ILE A 223 -4.43 13.09 7.80
C ILE A 223 -5.00 11.80 7.21
N GLU A 224 -5.39 11.86 5.93
CA GLU A 224 -5.95 10.74 5.20
C GLU A 224 -4.97 10.27 4.12
N PRO A 225 -4.78 8.95 3.95
CA PRO A 225 -4.01 8.39 2.84
C PRO A 225 -4.69 8.65 1.49
N ASN A 226 -3.91 8.85 0.44
CA ASN A 226 -4.42 8.96 -0.93
C ASN A 226 -4.71 7.57 -1.53
N VAL A 227 -5.61 6.83 -0.90
CA VAL A 227 -5.96 5.44 -1.23
C VAL A 227 -7.47 5.37 -1.48
N TYR A 228 -7.87 5.02 -2.70
CA TYR A 228 -9.25 5.14 -3.14
C TYR A 228 -9.73 3.89 -3.90
N ALA A 229 -11.01 3.59 -3.75
CA ALA A 229 -11.71 2.66 -4.63
C ALA A 229 -12.23 3.39 -5.87
N VAL A 230 -11.99 2.80 -7.05
CA VAL A 230 -12.47 3.34 -8.32
C VAL A 230 -13.97 3.12 -8.43
N GLN A 231 -14.73 4.19 -8.52
CA GLN A 231 -16.18 4.13 -8.66
C GLN A 231 -16.63 4.06 -10.12
N GLU A 232 -17.74 3.37 -10.36
CA GLU A 232 -18.30 3.23 -11.69
C GLU A 232 -18.83 4.57 -12.24
N GLY A 233 -18.28 4.99 -13.38
CA GLY A 233 -18.66 6.25 -14.03
C GLY A 233 -19.83 6.16 -15.03
N ASN A 234 -20.47 4.97 -15.19
CA ASN A 234 -21.50 4.75 -16.20
C ASN A 234 -22.78 5.62 -16.04
N GLY A 235 -23.02 6.16 -14.84
CA GLY A 235 -24.10 7.10 -14.56
C GLY A 235 -23.79 8.56 -14.84
N ILE A 236 -22.54 8.90 -15.22
CA ILE A 236 -22.11 10.27 -15.43
C ILE A 236 -22.50 10.71 -16.85
N SER A 237 -23.40 11.70 -16.97
CA SER A 237 -23.81 12.27 -18.26
C SER A 237 -22.71 13.18 -18.83
N ARG A 238 -22.70 13.33 -20.17
CA ARG A 238 -21.81 14.30 -20.84
C ARG A 238 -21.99 15.74 -20.33
N GLY A 239 -23.20 16.11 -19.87
CA GLY A 239 -23.48 17.39 -19.27
C GLY A 239 -22.74 17.58 -17.94
N GLN A 240 -22.71 16.55 -17.09
CA GLN A 240 -21.96 16.55 -15.82
C GLN A 240 -20.46 16.62 -16.06
N LEU A 241 -19.93 15.88 -17.05
CA LEU A 241 -18.51 15.92 -17.41
C LEU A 241 -18.06 17.32 -17.85
N LYS A 242 -18.94 18.10 -18.47
CA LYS A 242 -18.64 19.49 -18.90
C LYS A 242 -18.30 20.41 -17.73
N TYR A 243 -18.84 20.11 -16.54
CA TYR A 243 -18.63 20.88 -15.32
C TYR A 243 -17.65 20.18 -14.34
N PHE A 244 -17.13 19.03 -14.73
CA PHE A 244 -16.16 18.30 -13.91
C PHE A 244 -14.86 19.11 -13.82
N GLY A 245 -14.46 19.47 -12.61
CA GLY A 245 -13.31 20.33 -12.39
C GLY A 245 -13.57 21.84 -12.56
N ALA A 246 -14.77 22.26 -12.98
CA ALA A 246 -15.14 23.67 -13.01
C ALA A 246 -15.23 24.21 -11.57
N GLY A 247 -14.28 25.05 -11.18
CA GLY A 247 -14.16 25.57 -9.80
C GLY A 247 -12.88 25.12 -9.09
N LEU A 248 -12.13 24.17 -9.66
CA LEU A 248 -10.73 23.96 -9.29
C LEU A 248 -9.94 25.11 -9.94
N THR A 249 -9.87 26.23 -9.25
CA THR A 249 -8.94 27.30 -9.63
C THR A 249 -7.55 26.84 -9.21
N ASP A 250 -6.61 26.95 -10.15
CA ASP A 250 -5.18 26.81 -9.87
C ASP A 250 -4.85 27.76 -8.71
N THR A 251 -4.58 27.18 -7.52
CA THR A 251 -4.03 27.90 -6.37
C THR A 251 -2.61 27.46 -6.16
#